data_762e9a85eae2b347defd40e94566485b
#
_entry.id   762e9a85eae2b347defd40e94566485b
#
_cell.length_a   1.000
_cell.length_b   1.000
_cell.length_c   1.000
_cell.angle_alpha   90.00
_cell.angle_beta   90.00
_cell.angle_gamma   90.00
#
_symmetry.space_group_name_H-M   'P 1'
#
loop_
_entity.id
_entity.type
_entity.pdbx_description
1 polymer ?
#
loop_
_entity_poly.entity_id
_entity_poly.type
_entity_poly.pdbx_seq_one_letter_code
_entity_poly.pdbx_strand_id
1 'polypeptide(L)'
;MVELFDGLEATSQNRWPSLRFDALAINDRLNSFFTAGFYYKTFMWPASFWEKVYEPIIRRAAGLGSMSRLDDPDEYDKGFLHCDLLVIGAGPAGLTAALTAGRAGARVILADEDFRMGGRLNAETLEVGGQAGADWAAGAVAELAALPNV
;
A
#
# COMPACT_ATOMS: atom_id res chain seq x y z
N MET A 1 -4.20 -2.83 1.81
CA MET A 1 -5.12 -3.04 2.96
C MET A 1 -4.40 -4.00 3.89
N VAL A 2 -4.34 -3.76 5.19
CA VAL A 2 -3.70 -4.69 6.13
C VAL A 2 -4.78 -5.63 6.65
N GLU A 3 -4.52 -6.92 6.57
CA GLU A 3 -5.42 -7.93 7.12
C GLU A 3 -5.41 -7.90 8.65
N LEU A 4 -6.57 -8.01 9.26
CA LEU A 4 -6.70 -8.07 10.71
C LEU A 4 -6.48 -9.52 11.18
N PHE A 5 -5.56 -9.70 12.10
CA PHE A 5 -5.28 -10.99 12.72
C PHE A 5 -5.27 -10.87 14.25
N ASP A 6 -5.43 -11.98 14.92
CA ASP A 6 -5.44 -12.02 16.39
C ASP A 6 -4.04 -11.65 16.93
N GLY A 7 -4.01 -10.72 17.87
CA GLY A 7 -2.75 -10.18 18.39
C GLY A 7 -2.17 -9.00 17.62
N LEU A 8 -2.87 -8.45 16.60
CA LEU A 8 -2.42 -7.25 15.89
C LEU A 8 -2.28 -6.06 16.84
N GLU A 9 -1.08 -5.52 16.94
CA GLU A 9 -0.81 -4.31 17.71
C GLU A 9 -0.74 -3.09 16.79
N ALA A 10 -1.60 -2.11 17.05
CA ALA A 10 -1.60 -0.84 16.33
C ALA A 10 -1.13 0.30 17.23
N THR A 11 -0.07 0.98 16.84
CA THR A 11 0.45 2.15 17.55
C THR A 11 0.40 3.39 16.69
N SER A 12 -0.02 4.51 17.27
CA SER A 12 0.02 5.77 16.53
C SER A 12 1.46 6.29 16.43
N GLN A 13 1.82 6.86 15.31
CA GLN A 13 3.20 7.21 14.98
C GLN A 13 3.53 8.70 15.14
N ASN A 14 2.61 9.60 14.82
CA ASN A 14 2.84 11.05 14.80
C ASN A 14 2.14 11.80 15.91
N ARG A 15 2.19 11.28 17.11
CA ARG A 15 1.70 11.93 18.32
C ARG A 15 2.82 12.15 19.32
N TRP A 16 2.71 13.17 20.15
CA TRP A 16 3.58 13.36 21.29
C TRP A 16 2.93 14.26 22.36
N PRO A 17 2.93 13.90 23.66
CA PRO A 17 3.37 12.61 24.22
C PRO A 17 2.32 11.50 24.16
N SER A 18 1.04 11.79 23.89
CA SER A 18 -0.04 10.79 23.86
C SER A 18 -1.15 11.19 22.90
N LEU A 19 -2.03 10.23 22.53
CA LEU A 19 -3.23 10.52 21.72
C LEU A 19 -4.23 11.45 22.41
N ARG A 20 -4.27 11.41 23.75
CA ARG A 20 -5.17 12.27 24.52
C ARG A 20 -4.66 13.73 24.58
N PHE A 21 -3.37 13.90 24.52
CA PHE A 21 -2.73 15.20 24.48
C PHE A 21 -1.58 15.14 23.47
N ASP A 22 -1.84 15.67 22.30
CA ASP A 22 -0.87 15.70 21.22
C ASP A 22 -0.34 17.13 21.01
N ALA A 23 0.85 17.39 21.51
CA ALA A 23 1.51 18.67 21.33
C ALA A 23 1.95 18.91 19.87
N LEU A 24 2.11 17.84 19.07
CA LEU A 24 2.47 17.97 17.64
C LEU A 24 1.32 18.53 16.81
N ALA A 25 0.08 18.49 17.30
CA ALA A 25 -1.08 19.10 16.64
C ALA A 25 -0.93 20.63 16.43
N ILE A 26 0.03 21.28 17.12
CA ILE A 26 0.36 22.67 16.85
C ILE A 26 0.84 22.88 15.40
N ASN A 27 1.40 21.85 14.77
CA ASN A 27 1.86 21.91 13.39
C ASN A 27 0.70 22.17 12.42
N ASP A 28 -0.50 21.73 12.75
CA ASP A 28 -1.70 21.98 11.92
C ASP A 28 -2.04 23.48 11.86
N ARG A 29 -1.76 24.21 12.94
CA ARG A 29 -1.96 25.66 12.97
C ARG A 29 -0.84 26.42 12.26
N LEU A 30 0.32 25.80 12.14
CA LEU A 30 1.50 26.37 11.48
C LEU A 30 1.62 25.93 10.02
N ASN A 31 0.66 25.20 9.49
CA ASN A 31 0.71 24.61 8.15
C ASN A 31 0.95 25.64 7.04
N SER A 32 0.43 26.86 7.20
CA SER A 32 0.65 27.96 6.24
C SER A 32 2.12 28.39 6.14
N PHE A 33 2.95 28.10 7.15
CA PHE A 33 4.39 28.32 7.11
C PHE A 33 5.16 27.14 6.50
N PHE A 34 4.54 25.95 6.53
CA PHE A 34 5.11 24.70 6.00
C PHE A 34 4.67 24.46 4.56
N THR A 35 4.95 25.43 3.69
CA THR A 35 4.63 25.30 2.26
C THR A 35 5.49 24.22 1.60
N ALA A 36 5.06 23.75 0.43
CA ALA A 36 5.80 22.76 -0.33
C ALA A 36 7.27 23.20 -0.54
N GLY A 37 8.20 22.32 -0.18
CA GLY A 37 9.64 22.60 -0.27
C GLY A 37 10.23 23.38 0.89
N PHE A 38 9.45 23.70 1.95
CA PHE A 38 9.98 24.44 3.10
C PHE A 38 11.20 23.76 3.72
N TYR A 39 11.22 22.46 3.81
CA TYR A 39 12.31 21.74 4.44
C TYR A 39 13.60 21.75 3.63
N TYR A 40 13.52 21.87 2.32
CA TYR A 40 14.70 22.08 1.46
C TYR A 40 15.37 23.43 1.70
N LYS A 41 14.63 24.42 2.14
CA LYS A 41 15.16 25.78 2.41
C LYS A 41 15.60 25.92 3.88
N THR A 42 14.85 25.32 4.81
CA THR A 42 15.02 25.57 6.24
C THR A 42 16.11 24.69 6.86
N PHE A 43 16.27 23.46 6.39
CA PHE A 43 17.19 22.47 6.97
C PHE A 43 18.47 22.23 6.15
N MET A 44 18.83 23.17 5.29
CA MET A 44 20.01 23.04 4.44
C MET A 44 21.32 23.44 5.14
N TRP A 45 21.24 24.12 6.26
CA TRP A 45 22.43 24.60 6.97
C TRP A 45 22.36 24.33 8.48
N PRO A 46 23.46 23.82 9.07
CA PRO A 46 24.64 23.25 8.41
C PRO A 46 24.34 21.88 7.77
N ALA A 47 24.89 21.63 6.58
CA ALA A 47 24.62 20.41 5.82
C ALA A 47 24.94 19.12 6.60
N SER A 48 25.96 19.15 7.47
CA SER A 48 26.34 18.02 8.32
C SER A 48 25.27 17.58 9.34
N PHE A 49 24.26 18.43 9.60
CA PHE A 49 23.19 18.14 10.52
C PHE A 49 22.03 17.41 9.85
N TRP A 50 22.02 17.34 8.52
CA TRP A 50 20.90 16.71 7.81
C TRP A 50 20.64 15.28 8.27
N GLU A 51 21.64 14.41 8.16
CA GLU A 51 21.48 13.01 8.51
C GLU A 51 21.35 12.73 10.02
N LYS A 52 22.02 13.55 10.84
CA LYS A 52 22.15 13.28 12.28
C LYS A 52 21.06 13.93 13.12
N VAL A 53 20.49 15.03 12.64
CA VAL A 53 19.55 15.86 13.43
C VAL A 53 18.23 16.05 12.69
N TYR A 54 18.26 16.62 11.49
CA TYR A 54 17.02 17.03 10.82
C TYR A 54 16.22 15.85 10.29
N GLU A 55 16.85 14.91 9.61
CA GLU A 55 16.17 13.74 9.06
C GLU A 55 15.47 12.90 10.13
N PRO A 56 16.12 12.52 11.25
CA PRO A 56 15.45 11.76 12.31
C PRO A 56 14.26 12.50 12.94
N ILE A 57 14.35 13.82 13.10
CA ILE A 57 13.24 14.61 13.63
C ILE A 57 12.08 14.67 12.65
N ILE A 58 12.37 14.95 11.37
CA ILE A 58 11.37 15.03 10.30
C ILE A 58 10.70 13.68 10.10
N ARG A 59 11.46 12.60 10.04
CA ARG A 59 10.96 11.23 9.92
C ARG A 59 9.99 10.88 11.05
N ARG A 60 10.35 11.23 12.28
CA ARG A 60 9.48 11.00 13.43
C ARG A 60 8.21 11.85 13.38
N ALA A 61 8.33 13.12 13.01
CA ALA A 61 7.19 14.02 12.87
C ALA A 61 6.26 13.64 11.72
N ALA A 62 6.82 13.10 10.64
CA ALA A 62 6.05 12.61 9.50
C ALA A 62 5.34 11.27 9.76
N GLY A 63 5.62 10.60 10.88
CA GLY A 63 4.98 9.33 11.22
C GLY A 63 5.35 8.18 10.28
N LEU A 64 6.57 8.20 9.73
CA LEU A 64 7.04 7.13 8.82
C LEU A 64 7.31 5.80 9.53
N GLY A 65 7.17 5.78 10.86
CA GLY A 65 7.34 4.58 11.66
C GLY A 65 8.76 4.05 11.73
N SER A 66 8.86 2.85 12.25
CA SER A 66 10.10 2.08 12.27
C SER A 66 9.84 0.71 11.65
N MET A 67 10.82 0.21 10.93
CA MET A 67 10.76 -1.14 10.38
C MET A 67 10.70 -2.16 11.53
N SER A 68 9.91 -3.22 11.36
CA SER A 68 9.94 -4.36 12.27
C SER A 68 11.35 -4.95 12.29
N ARG A 69 11.81 -5.33 13.48
CA ARG A 69 13.08 -6.04 13.67
C ARG A 69 12.84 -7.49 14.11
N LEU A 70 11.61 -7.93 14.05
CA LEU A 70 11.26 -9.32 14.28
C LEU A 70 11.75 -10.14 13.10
N ASP A 71 12.20 -11.34 13.38
CA ASP A 71 12.52 -12.31 12.35
C ASP A 71 11.25 -12.63 11.57
N ASP A 72 11.37 -12.75 10.26
CA ASP A 72 10.27 -13.15 9.40
C ASP A 72 10.07 -14.67 9.55
N PRO A 73 8.93 -15.12 10.06
CA PRO A 73 8.66 -16.55 10.25
C PRO A 73 8.28 -17.25 8.94
N ASP A 74 8.04 -16.50 7.87
CA ASP A 74 7.53 -17.06 6.61
C ASP A 74 8.65 -17.70 5.79
N GLU A 75 8.35 -18.82 5.18
CA GLU A 75 9.21 -19.49 4.22
C GLU A 75 8.74 -19.15 2.80
N TYR A 76 9.68 -18.71 1.95
CA TYR A 76 9.37 -18.27 0.60
C TYR A 76 9.93 -19.26 -0.43
N ASP A 77 9.05 -19.75 -1.29
CA ASP A 77 9.47 -20.51 -2.46
C ASP A 77 10.14 -19.59 -3.49
N LYS A 78 11.16 -20.11 -4.16
CA LYS A 78 11.86 -19.39 -5.23
C LYS A 78 11.68 -20.12 -6.54
N GLY A 79 11.20 -19.41 -7.56
CA GLY A 79 10.98 -19.97 -8.88
C GLY A 79 11.18 -18.93 -9.97
N PHE A 80 11.24 -19.42 -11.22
CA PHE A 80 11.30 -18.59 -12.41
C PHE A 80 10.03 -18.84 -13.22
N LEU A 81 9.27 -17.79 -13.47
CA LEU A 81 8.08 -17.82 -14.28
C LEU A 81 8.29 -16.93 -15.52
N HIS A 82 7.71 -17.33 -16.65
CA HIS A 82 7.81 -16.61 -17.91
C HIS A 82 6.42 -16.20 -18.36
N CYS A 83 6.24 -14.92 -18.61
CA CYS A 83 4.97 -14.36 -19.09
C CYS A 83 5.23 -13.25 -20.13
N ASP A 84 4.20 -12.91 -20.87
CA ASP A 84 4.18 -11.76 -21.76
C ASP A 84 3.77 -10.50 -20.98
N LEU A 85 2.95 -10.68 -19.92
CA LEU A 85 2.50 -9.61 -19.03
C LEU A 85 2.48 -10.09 -17.58
N LEU A 86 3.19 -9.35 -16.73
CA LEU A 86 3.09 -9.46 -15.28
C LEU A 86 2.21 -8.32 -14.76
N VAL A 87 1.13 -8.66 -14.06
CA VAL A 87 0.25 -7.72 -13.38
C VAL A 87 0.46 -7.87 -11.88
N ILE A 88 0.86 -6.80 -11.21
CA ILE A 88 1.03 -6.77 -9.75
C ILE A 88 -0.12 -5.96 -9.15
N GLY A 89 -0.90 -6.61 -8.30
CA GLY A 89 -2.11 -6.08 -7.70
C GLY A 89 -3.38 -6.54 -8.41
N ALA A 90 -4.21 -7.33 -7.73
CA ALA A 90 -5.49 -7.85 -8.24
C ALA A 90 -6.70 -6.99 -7.83
N GLY A 91 -6.51 -5.69 -7.71
CA GLY A 91 -7.61 -4.74 -7.61
C GLY A 91 -8.36 -4.58 -8.95
N PRO A 92 -9.36 -3.69 -9.03
CA PRO A 92 -10.19 -3.54 -10.24
C PRO A 92 -9.38 -3.27 -11.51
N ALA A 93 -8.33 -2.48 -11.42
CA ALA A 93 -7.45 -2.18 -12.57
C ALA A 93 -6.65 -3.41 -13.00
N GLY A 94 -6.04 -4.14 -12.03
CA GLY A 94 -5.26 -5.33 -12.33
C GLY A 94 -6.11 -6.47 -12.89
N LEU A 95 -7.29 -6.72 -12.30
CA LEU A 95 -8.24 -7.71 -12.83
C LEU A 95 -8.66 -7.38 -14.26
N THR A 96 -8.96 -6.10 -14.55
CA THR A 96 -9.33 -5.67 -15.90
C THR A 96 -8.17 -5.84 -16.90
N ALA A 97 -6.95 -5.49 -16.48
CA ALA A 97 -5.75 -5.64 -17.31
C ALA A 97 -5.48 -7.12 -17.63
N ALA A 98 -5.52 -7.97 -16.60
CA ALA A 98 -5.30 -9.40 -16.72
C ALA A 98 -6.36 -10.06 -17.62
N LEU A 99 -7.66 -9.73 -17.45
CA LEU A 99 -8.74 -10.22 -18.31
C LEU A 99 -8.54 -9.80 -19.77
N THR A 100 -8.20 -8.53 -19.99
CA THR A 100 -8.00 -8.00 -21.34
C THR A 100 -6.87 -8.74 -22.05
N ALA A 101 -5.73 -8.88 -21.38
CA ALA A 101 -4.57 -9.55 -21.95
C ALA A 101 -4.78 -11.07 -22.09
N GLY A 102 -5.38 -11.70 -21.08
CA GLY A 102 -5.67 -13.13 -21.08
C GLY A 102 -6.64 -13.52 -22.20
N ARG A 103 -7.72 -12.76 -22.38
CA ARG A 103 -8.68 -12.93 -23.51
C ARG A 103 -8.02 -12.74 -24.88
N ALA A 104 -7.00 -11.87 -24.95
CA ALA A 104 -6.22 -11.68 -26.18
C ALA A 104 -5.19 -12.79 -26.43
N GLY A 105 -5.06 -13.77 -25.53
CA GLY A 105 -4.16 -14.90 -25.67
C GLY A 105 -2.74 -14.67 -25.14
N ALA A 106 -2.46 -13.54 -24.49
CA ALA A 106 -1.17 -13.31 -23.87
C ALA A 106 -0.99 -14.25 -22.65
N ARG A 107 0.25 -14.67 -22.40
CA ARG A 107 0.59 -15.37 -21.15
C ARG A 107 0.66 -14.33 -20.04
N VAL A 108 -0.26 -14.41 -19.09
CA VAL A 108 -0.39 -13.44 -18.00
C VAL A 108 -0.05 -14.09 -16.67
N ILE A 109 0.69 -13.38 -15.84
CA ILE A 109 0.82 -13.67 -14.41
C ILE A 109 0.15 -12.53 -13.67
N LEU A 110 -0.87 -12.86 -12.88
CA LEU A 110 -1.49 -11.94 -11.94
C LEU A 110 -1.05 -12.31 -10.52
N ALA A 111 -0.39 -11.38 -9.84
CA ALA A 111 0.09 -11.57 -8.47
C ALA A 111 -0.49 -10.49 -7.55
N ASP A 112 -0.88 -10.90 -6.35
CA ASP A 112 -1.39 -10.02 -5.30
C ASP A 112 -0.89 -10.48 -3.94
N GLU A 113 -0.74 -9.57 -2.99
CA GLU A 113 -0.35 -9.90 -1.61
C GLU A 113 -1.53 -10.34 -0.74
N ASP A 114 -2.77 -9.99 -1.14
CA ASP A 114 -3.97 -10.31 -0.41
C ASP A 114 -4.47 -11.73 -0.76
N PHE A 115 -4.99 -12.47 0.23
CA PHE A 115 -5.60 -13.79 0.02
C PHE A 115 -6.86 -13.74 -0.84
N ARG A 116 -7.51 -12.57 -0.91
CA ARG A 116 -8.73 -12.38 -1.68
C ARG A 116 -8.51 -11.27 -2.72
N MET A 117 -8.47 -11.67 -3.97
CA MET A 117 -8.40 -10.74 -5.08
C MET A 117 -9.66 -9.86 -5.15
N GLY A 118 -9.52 -8.66 -5.70
CA GLY A 118 -10.59 -7.66 -5.80
C GLY A 118 -10.23 -6.33 -5.16
N GLY A 119 -9.23 -6.32 -4.27
CA GLY A 119 -8.76 -5.10 -3.59
C GLY A 119 -9.90 -4.35 -2.91
N ARG A 120 -9.99 -3.04 -3.15
CA ARG A 120 -11.03 -2.17 -2.57
C ARG A 120 -12.48 -2.58 -2.87
N LEU A 121 -12.74 -3.28 -3.97
CA LEU A 121 -14.09 -3.73 -4.32
C LEU A 121 -14.68 -4.71 -3.30
N ASN A 122 -13.83 -5.40 -2.54
CA ASN A 122 -14.29 -6.31 -1.48
C ASN A 122 -14.89 -5.58 -0.26
N ALA A 123 -14.57 -4.29 -0.08
CA ALA A 123 -14.99 -3.50 1.07
C ALA A 123 -15.91 -2.33 0.72
N GLU A 124 -16.04 -2.00 -0.55
CA GLU A 124 -16.84 -0.87 -1.02
C GLU A 124 -18.22 -1.31 -1.50
N THR A 125 -19.19 -0.40 -1.40
CA THR A 125 -20.55 -0.60 -1.90
C THR A 125 -20.73 -0.16 -3.36
N LEU A 126 -19.61 0.05 -4.07
CA LEU A 126 -19.62 0.49 -5.47
C LEU A 126 -20.05 -0.64 -6.40
N GLU A 127 -20.77 -0.27 -7.45
CA GLU A 127 -21.16 -1.17 -8.52
C GLU A 127 -20.20 -1.08 -9.71
N VAL A 128 -19.95 -2.20 -10.35
CA VAL A 128 -19.21 -2.32 -11.61
C VAL A 128 -20.10 -3.00 -12.62
N GLY A 129 -20.44 -2.29 -13.69
CA GLY A 129 -21.31 -2.84 -14.74
C GLY A 129 -22.71 -3.24 -14.27
N GLY A 130 -23.22 -2.61 -13.21
CA GLY A 130 -24.56 -2.88 -12.66
C GLY A 130 -24.63 -4.07 -11.68
N GLN A 131 -23.50 -4.56 -11.23
CA GLN A 131 -23.41 -5.58 -10.16
C GLN A 131 -22.51 -5.11 -9.03
N ALA A 132 -22.68 -5.66 -7.83
CA ALA A 132 -21.83 -5.33 -6.70
C ALA A 132 -20.35 -5.55 -7.03
N GLY A 133 -19.48 -4.64 -6.59
CA GLY A 133 -18.05 -4.70 -6.91
C GLY A 133 -17.38 -6.00 -6.51
N ALA A 134 -17.74 -6.54 -5.34
CA ALA A 134 -17.23 -7.83 -4.87
C ALA A 134 -17.65 -9.00 -5.78
N ASP A 135 -18.89 -8.99 -6.28
CA ASP A 135 -19.41 -10.04 -7.16
C ASP A 135 -18.73 -9.95 -8.55
N TRP A 136 -18.53 -8.72 -9.05
CA TRP A 136 -17.76 -8.52 -10.26
C TRP A 136 -16.33 -9.04 -10.12
N ALA A 137 -15.67 -8.74 -9.03
CA ALA A 137 -14.30 -9.20 -8.77
C ALA A 137 -14.24 -10.73 -8.70
N ALA A 138 -15.19 -11.38 -8.01
CA ALA A 138 -15.27 -12.83 -7.94
C ALA A 138 -15.50 -13.46 -9.33
N GLY A 139 -16.36 -12.87 -10.14
CA GLY A 139 -16.58 -13.30 -11.53
C GLY A 139 -15.32 -13.15 -12.39
N ALA A 140 -14.62 -12.03 -12.26
CA ALA A 140 -13.37 -11.77 -12.97
C ALA A 140 -12.27 -12.80 -12.62
N VAL A 141 -12.12 -13.10 -11.33
CA VAL A 141 -11.18 -14.13 -10.84
C VAL A 141 -11.54 -15.52 -11.38
N ALA A 142 -12.83 -15.87 -11.34
CA ALA A 142 -13.29 -17.15 -11.86
C ALA A 142 -13.04 -17.30 -13.36
N GLU A 143 -13.23 -16.22 -14.14
CA GLU A 143 -12.91 -16.21 -15.57
C GLU A 143 -11.39 -16.34 -15.81
N LEU A 144 -10.57 -15.57 -15.09
CA LEU A 144 -9.10 -15.67 -15.20
C LEU A 144 -8.59 -17.08 -14.90
N ALA A 145 -9.12 -17.71 -13.84
CA ALA A 145 -8.76 -19.09 -13.48
C ALA A 145 -9.18 -20.13 -14.53
N ALA A 146 -10.14 -19.81 -15.39
CA ALA A 146 -10.56 -20.68 -16.48
C ALA A 146 -9.71 -20.49 -17.76
N LEU A 147 -8.90 -19.44 -17.85
CA LEU A 147 -8.03 -19.18 -18.99
C LEU A 147 -6.72 -19.98 -18.84
N PRO A 148 -6.33 -20.80 -19.82
CA PRO A 148 -5.15 -21.66 -19.73
C PRO A 148 -3.82 -20.89 -19.83
N ASN A 149 -3.88 -19.63 -20.17
CA ASN A 149 -2.75 -18.73 -20.37
C ASN A 149 -2.61 -17.67 -19.25
N VAL A 150 -3.36 -17.78 -18.16
CA VAL A 150 -3.30 -16.91 -16.98
C VAL A 150 -2.95 -17.72 -15.74
#